data_28650a96e330ae7ffe925f2851373128
#
_entry.id   28650a96e330ae7ffe925f2851373128
#
_cell.length_a   1.000
_cell.length_b   1.000
_cell.length_c   1.000
_cell.angle_alpha   90.00
_cell.angle_beta   90.00
_cell.angle_gamma   90.00
#
_symmetry.space_group_name_H-M   'P 1'
#
loop_
_entity.id
_entity.type
_entity.pdbx_description
1 polymer ?
#
loop_
_entity_poly.entity_id
_entity_poly.type
_entity_poly.pdbx_seq_one_letter_code
_entity_poly.pdbx_strand_id
1 'polypeptide(L)'
;MSTNLDNITYASAFALREEGTKKVLFLVHREQIAKQAIASYKKVFGNTRTFGLLSGNSKIFDADYLFATMQMMAKQEVLAKFSREEFDTIIIDEAHRIGAESYQNIMRYFTPKLWLGMTASPERTDTFDVYAAFDHNIAYEIRLQQALEENLLCPFHYFGITDLQIDGETIDENTGLKDFNKLTSDERVSYVIKQIEYYG
;
A
#
# COMPACT_ATOMS: atom_id res chain seq x y z
N MET A 1 7.83 11.74 -7.41
CA MET A 1 6.58 10.93 -7.52
C MET A 1 6.25 10.33 -6.16
N SER A 2 5.58 11.07 -5.28
CA SER A 2 5.23 10.61 -3.92
C SER A 2 3.91 11.25 -3.44
N THR A 3 3.06 11.73 -4.34
CA THR A 3 1.98 12.66 -3.96
C THR A 3 0.69 12.02 -3.47
N ASN A 4 0.36 10.78 -3.87
CA ASN A 4 -0.95 10.19 -3.51
C ASN A 4 -0.94 9.47 -2.16
N LEU A 5 0.10 8.73 -1.83
CA LEU A 5 0.23 8.07 -0.52
C LEU A 5 0.30 9.10 0.61
N ASP A 6 1.00 10.22 0.37
CA ASP A 6 1.09 11.31 1.33
C ASP A 6 -0.29 11.90 1.66
N ASN A 7 -1.16 12.11 0.66
CA ASN A 7 -2.47 12.71 0.87
C ASN A 7 -3.40 11.84 1.72
N ILE A 8 -3.49 10.54 1.45
CA ILE A 8 -4.32 9.60 2.24
C ILE A 8 -3.76 9.48 3.66
N THR A 9 -2.43 9.41 3.79
CA THR A 9 -1.75 9.35 5.09
C THR A 9 -2.02 10.63 5.90
N TYR A 10 -2.00 11.80 5.27
CA TYR A 10 -2.37 13.07 5.91
C TYR A 10 -3.84 13.10 6.32
N ALA A 11 -4.76 12.69 5.43
CA ALA A 11 -6.19 12.65 5.73
C ALA A 11 -6.49 11.74 6.94
N SER A 12 -5.87 10.55 6.99
CA SER A 12 -6.01 9.65 8.14
C SER A 12 -5.47 10.27 9.43
N ALA A 13 -4.32 10.98 9.37
CA ALA A 13 -3.77 11.66 10.53
C ALA A 13 -4.68 12.78 11.05
N PHE A 14 -5.29 13.56 10.15
CA PHE A 14 -6.25 14.61 10.54
C PHE A 14 -7.51 13.99 11.17
N ALA A 15 -8.09 12.94 10.57
CA ALA A 15 -9.25 12.26 11.11
C ALA A 15 -8.98 11.72 12.53
N LEU A 16 -7.85 11.06 12.75
CA LEU A 16 -7.46 10.55 14.06
C LEU A 16 -7.26 11.67 15.10
N ARG A 17 -6.79 12.83 14.66
CA ARG A 17 -6.64 14.01 15.53
C ARG A 17 -7.99 14.56 15.96
N GLU A 18 -8.93 14.73 15.03
CA GLU A 18 -10.28 15.22 15.32
C GLU A 18 -11.05 14.25 16.25
N GLU A 19 -10.89 12.94 16.04
CA GLU A 19 -11.48 11.89 16.89
C GLU A 19 -10.81 11.75 18.26
N GLY A 20 -9.67 12.42 18.47
CA GLY A 20 -8.94 12.35 19.74
C GLY A 20 -8.33 10.99 20.03
N THR A 21 -8.09 10.16 19.02
CA THR A 21 -7.52 8.81 19.16
C THR A 21 -6.17 8.85 19.86
N LYS A 22 -5.97 7.97 20.85
CA LYS A 22 -4.77 7.98 21.70
C LYS A 22 -3.70 6.99 21.26
N LYS A 23 -4.07 5.75 21.00
CA LYS A 23 -3.16 4.66 20.63
C LYS A 23 -3.49 4.14 19.23
N VAL A 24 -2.53 4.21 18.33
CA VAL A 24 -2.69 3.80 16.93
C VAL A 24 -1.58 2.84 16.52
N LEU A 25 -1.94 1.77 15.84
CA LEU A 25 -1.03 0.92 15.11
C LEU A 25 -1.20 1.14 13.61
N PHE A 26 -0.14 1.56 12.92
CA PHE A 26 -0.10 1.73 11.49
C PHE A 26 0.75 0.62 10.86
N LEU A 27 0.12 -0.28 10.13
CA LEU A 27 0.75 -1.44 9.53
C LEU A 27 1.09 -1.20 8.07
N VAL A 28 2.35 -1.40 7.73
CA VAL A 28 2.88 -1.23 6.37
C VAL A 28 3.65 -2.45 5.91
N HIS A 29 3.85 -2.57 4.60
CA HIS A 29 4.66 -3.66 4.06
C HIS A 29 6.18 -3.37 4.11
N ARG A 30 6.59 -2.10 4.00
CA ARG A 30 8.01 -1.69 3.93
C ARG A 30 8.35 -0.62 4.97
N GLU A 31 9.53 -0.74 5.59
CA GLU A 31 10.04 0.22 6.57
C GLU A 31 10.11 1.66 6.03
N GLN A 32 10.46 1.82 4.75
CA GLN A 32 10.54 3.14 4.13
C GLN A 32 9.18 3.85 4.14
N ILE A 33 8.08 3.12 3.85
CA ILE A 33 6.72 3.64 3.91
C ILE A 33 6.37 4.05 5.35
N ALA A 34 6.73 3.23 6.34
CA ALA A 34 6.55 3.60 7.75
C ALA A 34 7.24 4.92 8.11
N LYS A 35 8.48 5.11 7.66
CA LYS A 35 9.22 6.37 7.90
C LYS A 35 8.57 7.58 7.24
N GLN A 36 8.05 7.43 6.02
CA GLN A 36 7.32 8.49 5.32
C GLN A 36 6.01 8.82 6.05
N ALA A 37 5.25 7.80 6.45
CA ALA A 37 4.02 7.99 7.21
C ALA A 37 4.29 8.68 8.56
N ILE A 38 5.33 8.28 9.31
CA ILE A 38 5.77 8.98 10.53
C ILE A 38 6.05 10.45 10.25
N ALA A 39 6.76 10.78 9.16
CA ALA A 39 7.07 12.16 8.82
C ALA A 39 5.80 12.97 8.53
N SER A 40 4.82 12.37 7.85
CA SER A 40 3.52 13.00 7.56
C SER A 40 2.72 13.23 8.84
N TYR A 41 2.63 12.23 9.72
CA TYR A 41 1.94 12.32 11.01
C TYR A 41 2.58 13.37 11.94
N LYS A 42 3.90 13.46 11.98
CA LYS A 42 4.62 14.48 12.74
C LYS A 42 4.26 15.91 12.30
N LYS A 43 3.99 16.14 11.02
CA LYS A 43 3.53 17.46 10.53
C LYS A 43 2.13 17.81 11.06
N VAL A 44 1.25 16.83 11.26
CA VAL A 44 -0.11 17.04 11.76
C VAL A 44 -0.15 17.17 13.29
N PHE A 45 0.58 16.33 14.00
CA PHE A 45 0.54 16.23 15.47
C PHE A 45 1.62 17.05 16.18
N GLY A 46 2.70 17.43 15.48
CA GLY A 46 3.84 18.08 16.10
C GLY A 46 4.43 17.22 17.24
N ASN A 47 4.54 17.80 18.41
CA ASN A 47 5.06 17.14 19.62
C ASN A 47 3.94 16.65 20.56
N THR A 48 2.67 16.65 20.12
CA THR A 48 1.54 16.25 20.97
C THR A 48 1.36 14.74 21.08
N ARG A 49 2.08 13.97 20.27
CA ARG A 49 2.09 12.50 20.26
C ARG A 49 3.50 11.97 20.10
N THR A 50 3.75 10.80 20.67
CA THR A 50 4.98 10.04 20.46
C THR A 50 4.83 9.08 19.27
N PHE A 51 5.91 8.91 18.50
CA PHE A 51 5.93 8.07 17.30
C PHE A 51 7.01 7.00 17.42
N GLY A 52 6.60 5.74 17.27
CA GLY A 52 7.49 4.59 17.31
C GLY A 52 7.59 3.91 15.95
N LEU A 53 8.75 3.32 15.68
CA LEU A 53 8.98 2.45 14.51
C LEU A 53 9.35 1.05 14.97
N LEU A 54 8.59 0.05 14.51
CA LEU A 54 8.83 -1.35 14.79
C LEU A 54 9.08 -2.10 13.47
N SER A 55 10.34 -2.41 13.20
CA SER A 55 10.79 -3.01 11.96
C SER A 55 11.96 -3.97 12.19
N GLY A 56 12.55 -4.48 11.11
CA GLY A 56 13.80 -5.25 11.18
C GLY A 56 14.92 -4.47 11.87
N ASN A 57 15.01 -3.18 11.61
CA ASN A 57 16.12 -2.31 12.06
C ASN A 57 15.77 -1.43 13.26
N SER A 58 14.52 -1.35 13.67
CA SER A 58 14.06 -0.52 14.79
C SER A 58 13.12 -1.31 15.71
N LYS A 59 13.26 -1.14 17.02
CA LYS A 59 12.54 -1.89 18.05
C LYS A 59 11.90 -0.97 19.08
N ILE A 60 11.24 0.11 18.63
CA ILE A 60 10.50 1.00 19.51
C ILE A 60 9.10 0.41 19.69
N PHE A 61 8.78 -0.01 20.92
CA PHE A 61 7.50 -0.62 21.25
C PHE A 61 6.54 0.35 21.93
N ASP A 62 7.07 1.28 22.72
CA ASP A 62 6.29 2.24 23.50
C ASP A 62 6.19 3.57 22.76
N ALA A 63 5.02 3.80 22.17
CA ALA A 63 4.66 5.06 21.51
C ALA A 63 3.14 5.18 21.46
N ASP A 64 2.63 6.41 21.38
CA ASP A 64 1.20 6.64 21.15
C ASP A 64 0.80 6.13 19.77
N TYR A 65 1.61 6.43 18.77
CA TYR A 65 1.41 6.01 17.38
C TYR A 65 2.58 5.14 16.94
N LEU A 66 2.31 3.83 16.83
CA LEU A 66 3.29 2.83 16.46
C LEU A 66 3.15 2.48 14.98
N PHE A 67 4.21 2.68 14.24
CA PHE A 67 4.32 2.29 12.82
C PHE A 67 5.11 1.00 12.75
N ALA A 68 4.51 -0.04 12.20
CA ALA A 68 5.14 -1.35 12.20
C ALA A 68 5.13 -1.99 10.81
N THR A 69 6.21 -2.73 10.48
CA THR A 69 6.16 -3.60 9.32
C THR A 69 5.36 -4.86 9.65
N MET A 70 4.55 -5.31 8.68
CA MET A 70 3.75 -6.53 8.82
C MET A 70 4.59 -7.74 9.25
N GLN A 71 5.76 -7.92 8.63
CA GLN A 71 6.65 -9.04 8.93
C GLN A 71 7.17 -9.01 10.37
N MET A 72 7.32 -7.82 10.96
CA MET A 72 7.74 -7.70 12.35
C MET A 72 6.56 -7.92 13.31
N MET A 73 5.43 -7.28 13.05
CA MET A 73 4.25 -7.38 13.91
C MET A 73 3.66 -8.80 13.92
N ALA A 74 3.72 -9.54 12.81
CA ALA A 74 3.18 -10.91 12.72
C ALA A 74 3.94 -11.96 13.54
N LYS A 75 5.12 -11.61 14.10
CA LYS A 75 5.88 -12.53 14.96
C LYS A 75 5.17 -12.70 16.30
N GLN A 76 4.99 -13.94 16.73
CA GLN A 76 4.28 -14.25 17.98
C GLN A 76 4.93 -13.61 19.20
N GLU A 77 6.28 -13.62 19.27
CA GLU A 77 7.03 -12.96 20.32
C GLU A 77 6.88 -11.44 20.37
N VAL A 78 6.48 -10.83 19.24
CA VAL A 78 6.19 -9.40 19.14
C VAL A 78 4.75 -9.12 19.53
N LEU A 79 3.79 -9.88 18.99
CA LEU A 79 2.37 -9.76 19.36
C LEU A 79 2.19 -9.90 20.87
N ALA A 80 2.85 -10.89 21.50
CA ALA A 80 2.75 -11.15 22.93
C ALA A 80 3.23 -10.00 23.84
N LYS A 81 3.87 -8.97 23.28
CA LYS A 81 4.28 -7.78 24.03
C LYS A 81 3.18 -6.74 24.18
N PHE A 82 2.10 -6.89 23.47
CA PHE A 82 0.97 -5.97 23.46
C PHE A 82 -0.26 -6.63 24.05
N SER A 83 -1.11 -5.87 24.72
CA SER A 83 -2.45 -6.34 25.07
C SER A 83 -3.33 -6.42 23.79
N ARG A 84 -4.39 -7.21 23.85
CA ARG A 84 -5.33 -7.33 22.71
C ARG A 84 -6.00 -6.00 22.38
N GLU A 85 -6.23 -5.16 23.38
CA GLU A 85 -6.90 -3.85 23.33
C GLU A 85 -5.89 -2.70 23.38
N GLU A 86 -4.60 -2.97 23.09
CA GLU A 86 -3.54 -1.95 23.15
C GLU A 86 -3.81 -0.73 22.30
N PHE A 87 -4.39 -0.94 21.12
CA PHE A 87 -4.62 0.11 20.13
C PHE A 87 -6.10 0.45 20.00
N ASP A 88 -6.42 1.74 20.03
CA ASP A 88 -7.78 2.23 19.75
C ASP A 88 -8.12 2.01 18.26
N THR A 89 -7.16 2.30 17.39
CA THR A 89 -7.30 2.17 15.93
C THR A 89 -6.12 1.43 15.34
N ILE A 90 -6.39 0.52 14.43
CA ILE A 90 -5.37 -0.14 13.62
C ILE A 90 -5.62 0.18 12.16
N ILE A 91 -4.59 0.74 11.51
CA ILE A 91 -4.61 1.08 10.09
C ILE A 91 -3.75 0.08 9.32
N ILE A 92 -4.29 -0.46 8.25
CA ILE A 92 -3.59 -1.37 7.34
C ILE A 92 -3.41 -0.68 6.00
N ASP A 93 -2.17 -0.39 5.66
CA ASP A 93 -1.79 0.05 4.32
C ASP A 93 -1.69 -1.17 3.39
N GLU A 94 -2.05 -0.99 2.12
CA GLU A 94 -2.14 -2.06 1.13
C GLU A 94 -3.09 -3.21 1.57
N ALA A 95 -4.27 -2.83 2.04
CA ALA A 95 -5.26 -3.75 2.60
C ALA A 95 -5.71 -4.86 1.63
N HIS A 96 -5.45 -4.73 0.33
CA HIS A 96 -5.67 -5.83 -0.62
C HIS A 96 -4.87 -7.10 -0.27
N ARG A 97 -3.82 -7.00 0.56
CA ARG A 97 -3.00 -8.15 1.02
C ARG A 97 -3.54 -8.86 2.25
N ILE A 98 -4.66 -8.41 2.80
CA ILE A 98 -5.19 -8.86 4.10
C ILE A 98 -5.52 -10.35 4.16
N GLY A 99 -5.72 -11.01 3.01
CA GLY A 99 -5.92 -12.45 2.91
C GLY A 99 -4.70 -13.30 3.29
N ALA A 100 -3.49 -12.73 3.35
CA ALA A 100 -2.30 -13.46 3.76
C ALA A 100 -2.34 -13.79 5.25
N GLU A 101 -1.81 -14.97 5.61
CA GLU A 101 -1.86 -15.51 6.98
C GLU A 101 -1.26 -14.56 8.03
N SER A 102 -0.20 -13.84 7.69
CA SER A 102 0.42 -12.86 8.58
C SER A 102 -0.53 -11.74 9.00
N TYR A 103 -1.35 -11.24 8.07
CA TYR A 103 -2.37 -10.24 8.36
C TYR A 103 -3.49 -10.83 9.20
N GLN A 104 -3.96 -12.02 8.83
CA GLN A 104 -5.01 -12.72 9.56
C GLN A 104 -4.61 -13.01 11.01
N ASN A 105 -3.35 -13.35 11.27
CA ASN A 105 -2.86 -13.58 12.63
C ASN A 105 -2.90 -12.29 13.47
N ILE A 106 -2.54 -11.15 12.90
CA ILE A 106 -2.62 -9.86 13.58
C ILE A 106 -4.08 -9.48 13.86
N MET A 107 -4.97 -9.65 12.87
CA MET A 107 -6.39 -9.33 13.02
C MET A 107 -7.10 -10.21 14.07
N ARG A 108 -6.74 -11.48 14.17
CA ARG A 108 -7.26 -12.37 15.24
C ARG A 108 -6.72 -12.03 16.62
N TYR A 109 -5.53 -11.41 16.68
CA TYR A 109 -4.90 -11.08 17.96
C TYR A 109 -5.49 -9.81 18.56
N PHE A 110 -5.55 -8.72 17.81
CA PHE A 110 -6.00 -7.43 18.32
C PHE A 110 -7.50 -7.23 18.22
N THR A 111 -8.04 -6.48 19.18
CA THR A 111 -9.46 -6.08 19.24
C THR A 111 -9.57 -4.56 19.37
N PRO A 112 -9.16 -3.77 18.35
CA PRO A 112 -9.28 -2.33 18.38
C PRO A 112 -10.74 -1.89 18.28
N LYS A 113 -11.02 -0.62 18.56
CA LYS A 113 -12.32 0.00 18.33
C LYS A 113 -12.59 0.20 16.83
N LEU A 114 -11.55 0.42 16.06
CA LEU A 114 -11.63 0.66 14.62
C LEU A 114 -10.50 -0.05 13.86
N TRP A 115 -10.87 -0.81 12.84
CA TRP A 115 -9.99 -1.25 11.77
C TRP A 115 -10.19 -0.34 10.56
N LEU A 116 -9.10 0.20 10.01
CA LEU A 116 -9.12 0.99 8.78
C LEU A 116 -8.19 0.35 7.75
N GLY A 117 -8.73 -0.10 6.63
CA GLY A 117 -7.97 -0.57 5.48
C GLY A 117 -7.84 0.52 4.42
N MET A 118 -6.63 0.71 3.90
CA MET A 118 -6.36 1.60 2.77
C MET A 118 -5.77 0.79 1.63
N THR A 119 -6.31 0.94 0.42
CA THR A 119 -5.80 0.25 -0.77
C THR A 119 -6.18 1.00 -2.03
N ALA A 120 -5.31 0.97 -3.03
CA ALA A 120 -5.62 1.46 -4.37
C ALA A 120 -6.29 0.39 -5.26
N SER A 121 -6.27 -0.88 -4.87
CA SER A 121 -6.73 -2.02 -5.66
C SER A 121 -7.52 -2.99 -4.79
N PRO A 122 -8.75 -2.66 -4.39
CA PRO A 122 -9.55 -3.53 -3.52
C PRO A 122 -9.99 -4.81 -4.24
N GLU A 123 -10.18 -4.77 -5.55
CA GLU A 123 -10.53 -5.95 -6.34
C GLU A 123 -9.31 -6.84 -6.54
N ARG A 124 -9.46 -8.11 -6.18
CA ARG A 124 -8.41 -9.13 -6.29
C ARG A 124 -8.80 -10.20 -7.30
N THR A 125 -7.78 -10.78 -7.92
CA THR A 125 -7.95 -11.91 -8.86
C THR A 125 -8.04 -13.27 -8.16
N ASP A 126 -7.68 -13.36 -6.87
CA ASP A 126 -7.60 -14.60 -6.08
C ASP A 126 -8.85 -14.90 -5.24
N THR A 127 -9.99 -14.30 -5.58
CA THR A 127 -11.30 -14.51 -4.91
C THR A 127 -11.39 -14.10 -3.43
N PHE A 128 -10.34 -13.55 -2.82
CA PHE A 128 -10.42 -13.06 -1.45
C PHE A 128 -11.19 -11.74 -1.40
N ASP A 129 -12.26 -11.72 -0.62
CA ASP A 129 -13.08 -10.53 -0.42
C ASP A 129 -12.47 -9.61 0.65
N VAL A 130 -11.80 -8.55 0.20
CA VAL A 130 -11.21 -7.53 1.09
C VAL A 130 -12.28 -6.78 1.85
N TYR A 131 -13.42 -6.50 1.23
CA TYR A 131 -14.52 -5.75 1.87
C TYR A 131 -15.14 -6.52 3.03
N ALA A 132 -15.26 -7.84 2.90
CA ALA A 132 -15.77 -8.68 3.99
C ALA A 132 -14.93 -8.60 5.26
N ALA A 133 -13.61 -8.36 5.14
CA ALA A 133 -12.73 -8.20 6.29
C ALA A 133 -13.00 -6.91 7.08
N PHE A 134 -13.76 -5.97 6.52
CA PHE A 134 -14.18 -4.70 7.12
C PHE A 134 -15.70 -4.56 7.17
N ASP A 135 -16.43 -5.68 7.25
CA ASP A 135 -17.90 -5.74 7.31
C ASP A 135 -18.60 -4.98 6.17
N HIS A 136 -17.95 -4.91 4.99
CA HIS A 136 -18.38 -4.13 3.81
C HIS A 136 -18.57 -2.62 4.07
N ASN A 137 -17.96 -2.09 5.11
CA ASN A 137 -17.98 -0.65 5.39
C ASN A 137 -16.96 0.07 4.52
N ILE A 138 -17.43 0.86 3.57
CA ILE A 138 -16.61 1.70 2.70
C ILE A 138 -16.74 3.15 3.16
N ALA A 139 -15.69 3.69 3.76
CA ALA A 139 -15.68 5.08 4.22
C ALA A 139 -15.50 6.07 3.08
N TYR A 140 -14.65 5.73 2.12
CA TYR A 140 -14.37 6.55 0.94
C TYR A 140 -13.84 5.67 -0.20
N GLU A 141 -14.35 5.93 -1.39
CA GLU A 141 -13.87 5.31 -2.62
C GLU A 141 -13.75 6.37 -3.70
N ILE A 142 -12.63 6.38 -4.42
CA ILE A 142 -12.44 7.20 -5.61
C ILE A 142 -11.86 6.32 -6.72
N ARG A 143 -12.52 6.30 -7.86
CA ARG A 143 -12.06 5.57 -9.03
C ARG A 143 -11.12 6.44 -9.86
N LEU A 144 -10.27 5.78 -10.67
CA LEU A 144 -9.26 6.44 -11.50
C LEU A 144 -9.84 7.58 -12.35
N GLN A 145 -10.97 7.33 -13.00
CA GLN A 145 -11.63 8.32 -13.82
C GLN A 145 -12.02 9.56 -13.01
N GLN A 146 -12.69 9.38 -11.88
CA GLN A 146 -13.08 10.46 -10.99
C GLN A 146 -11.85 11.21 -10.45
N ALA A 147 -10.79 10.50 -10.07
CA ALA A 147 -9.56 11.13 -9.59
C ALA A 147 -8.88 12.02 -10.66
N LEU A 148 -8.98 11.64 -11.94
CA LEU A 148 -8.51 12.45 -13.06
C LEU A 148 -9.41 13.67 -13.30
N GLU A 149 -10.73 13.50 -13.29
CA GLU A 149 -11.71 14.58 -13.45
C GLU A 149 -11.61 15.64 -12.33
N GLU A 150 -11.36 15.19 -11.10
CA GLU A 150 -11.16 16.07 -9.93
C GLU A 150 -9.73 16.64 -9.81
N ASN A 151 -8.86 16.40 -10.80
CA ASN A 151 -7.45 16.84 -10.79
C ASN A 151 -6.63 16.35 -9.59
N LEU A 152 -7.00 15.21 -8.99
CA LEU A 152 -6.25 14.57 -7.92
C LEU A 152 -5.07 13.76 -8.45
N LEU A 153 -5.11 13.41 -9.73
CA LEU A 153 -4.04 12.74 -10.48
C LEU A 153 -3.61 13.59 -11.67
N CYS A 154 -2.34 13.49 -12.01
CA CYS A 154 -1.85 14.06 -13.27
C CYS A 154 -2.51 13.35 -14.45
N PRO A 155 -3.00 14.10 -15.45
CA PRO A 155 -3.47 13.50 -16.69
C PRO A 155 -2.33 12.70 -17.34
N PHE A 156 -2.68 11.62 -17.98
CA PHE A 156 -1.73 10.82 -18.75
C PHE A 156 -2.33 10.43 -20.09
N HIS A 157 -1.47 10.24 -21.08
CA HIS A 157 -1.83 9.68 -22.35
C HIS A 157 -1.44 8.20 -22.39
N TYR A 158 -2.37 7.35 -22.76
CA TYR A 158 -2.12 5.93 -22.95
C TYR A 158 -1.97 5.63 -24.44
N PHE A 159 -0.81 5.13 -24.82
CA PHE A 159 -0.53 4.70 -26.18
C PHE A 159 -0.40 3.17 -26.20
N GLY A 160 -1.31 2.51 -26.90
CA GLY A 160 -1.18 1.09 -27.20
C GLY A 160 -0.22 0.92 -28.38
N ILE A 161 0.94 0.32 -28.16
CA ILE A 161 1.92 0.05 -29.20
C ILE A 161 1.83 -1.44 -29.55
N THR A 162 1.64 -1.73 -30.85
CA THR A 162 1.72 -3.11 -31.35
C THR A 162 3.19 -3.56 -31.27
N ASP A 163 3.42 -4.73 -30.69
CA ASP A 163 4.78 -5.26 -30.53
C ASP A 163 5.42 -5.61 -31.88
N LEU A 164 6.75 -5.65 -31.90
CA LEU A 164 7.52 -5.95 -33.08
C LEU A 164 7.29 -7.40 -33.54
N GLN A 165 7.15 -7.61 -34.83
CA GLN A 165 7.22 -8.94 -35.42
C GLN A 165 8.67 -9.33 -35.64
N ILE A 166 9.12 -10.43 -35.01
CA ILE A 166 10.45 -11.00 -35.23
C ILE A 166 10.24 -12.32 -35.97
N ASP A 167 10.89 -12.47 -37.11
CA ASP A 167 10.76 -13.64 -38.01
C ASP A 167 9.31 -13.92 -38.43
N GLY A 168 8.44 -12.88 -38.55
CA GLY A 168 7.06 -13.00 -38.95
C GLY A 168 6.10 -13.47 -37.86
N GLU A 169 6.58 -13.65 -36.62
CA GLU A 169 5.76 -13.95 -35.43
C GLU A 169 5.62 -12.73 -34.54
N THR A 170 4.39 -12.41 -34.16
CA THR A 170 4.15 -11.38 -33.12
C THR A 170 4.52 -11.96 -31.77
N ILE A 171 5.38 -11.23 -31.02
CA ILE A 171 5.77 -11.63 -29.68
C ILE A 171 4.64 -11.25 -28.72
N ASP A 172 3.79 -12.22 -28.40
CA ASP A 172 2.78 -12.08 -27.37
C ASP A 172 3.25 -12.64 -25.99
N GLU A 173 2.41 -12.51 -24.97
CA GLU A 173 2.72 -13.04 -23.63
C GLU A 173 3.02 -14.55 -23.64
N ASN A 174 2.37 -15.33 -24.52
CA ASN A 174 2.56 -16.77 -24.61
C ASN A 174 3.88 -17.13 -25.30
N THR A 175 4.28 -16.36 -26.29
CA THR A 175 5.56 -16.52 -26.99
C THR A 175 6.71 -16.09 -26.09
N GLY A 176 6.56 -15.00 -25.32
CA GLY A 176 7.56 -14.50 -24.39
C GLY A 176 7.84 -15.43 -23.23
N LEU A 177 6.86 -16.16 -22.74
CA LEU A 177 7.04 -17.18 -21.68
C LEU A 177 7.84 -18.41 -22.17
N LYS A 178 7.83 -18.68 -23.48
CA LYS A 178 8.55 -19.83 -24.08
C LYS A 178 9.97 -19.48 -24.50
N ASP A 179 10.23 -18.23 -24.86
CA ASP A 179 11.55 -17.81 -25.31
C ASP A 179 11.91 -16.41 -24.80
N PHE A 180 12.50 -16.38 -23.60
CA PHE A 180 12.94 -15.13 -22.96
C PHE A 180 13.95 -14.33 -23.80
N ASN A 181 14.75 -15.00 -24.66
CA ASN A 181 15.71 -14.32 -25.50
C ASN A 181 15.02 -13.45 -26.58
N LYS A 182 13.84 -13.85 -27.04
CA LYS A 182 13.06 -13.01 -27.98
C LYS A 182 12.55 -11.74 -27.31
N LEU A 183 12.20 -11.78 -26.01
CA LEU A 183 11.76 -10.61 -25.25
C LEU A 183 12.87 -9.58 -25.03
N THR A 184 14.11 -10.05 -24.93
CA THR A 184 15.30 -9.24 -24.62
C THR A 184 16.22 -9.01 -25.82
N SER A 185 15.74 -9.30 -27.05
CA SER A 185 16.53 -9.06 -28.25
C SER A 185 16.84 -7.56 -28.41
N ASP A 186 18.04 -7.24 -28.88
CA ASP A 186 18.49 -5.85 -29.11
C ASP A 186 17.53 -5.11 -30.07
N GLU A 187 16.94 -5.80 -31.01
CA GLU A 187 15.95 -5.26 -31.97
C GLU A 187 14.67 -4.81 -31.25
N ARG A 188 14.11 -5.64 -30.33
CA ARG A 188 12.93 -5.28 -29.56
C ARG A 188 13.23 -4.14 -28.60
N VAL A 189 14.36 -4.18 -27.90
CA VAL A 189 14.79 -3.10 -27.00
C VAL A 189 14.91 -1.79 -27.76
N SER A 190 15.58 -1.80 -28.92
CA SER A 190 15.73 -0.61 -29.76
C SER A 190 14.39 -0.09 -30.29
N TYR A 191 13.45 -0.99 -30.64
CA TYR A 191 12.11 -0.61 -31.03
C TYR A 191 11.36 0.07 -29.92
N VAL A 192 11.34 -0.53 -28.73
CA VAL A 192 10.66 0.04 -27.54
C VAL A 192 11.23 1.41 -27.17
N ILE A 193 12.55 1.58 -27.20
CA ILE A 193 13.20 2.87 -26.95
C ILE A 193 12.71 3.93 -27.96
N LYS A 194 12.70 3.60 -29.26
CA LYS A 194 12.21 4.53 -30.28
C LYS A 194 10.75 4.92 -30.08
N GLN A 195 9.91 3.98 -29.63
CA GLN A 195 8.50 4.30 -29.36
C GLN A 195 8.38 5.21 -28.12
N ILE A 196 9.17 4.98 -27.07
CA ILE A 196 9.21 5.86 -25.90
C ILE A 196 9.67 7.27 -26.28
N GLU A 197 10.72 7.40 -27.13
CA GLU A 197 11.20 8.70 -27.60
C GLU A 197 10.19 9.43 -28.49
N TYR A 198 9.35 8.69 -29.23
CA TYR A 198 8.38 9.29 -30.13
C TYR A 198 7.10 9.75 -29.40
N TYR A 199 6.64 9.00 -28.39
CA TYR A 199 5.40 9.29 -27.66
C TYR A 199 5.62 9.95 -26.28
N GLY A 200 6.81 9.87 -25.70
CA GLY A 200 7.17 10.43 -24.40
C GLY A 200 7.70 11.83 -24.52
#